data_6d6e29a6718857ddd95902f95d66e7c7
#
_entry.id   6d6e29a6718857ddd95902f95d66e7c7
#
_cell.length_a   1.000
_cell.length_b   1.000
_cell.length_c   1.000
_cell.angle_alpha   90.00
_cell.angle_beta   90.00
_cell.angle_gamma   90.00
#
_symmetry.space_group_name_H-M   'P 1'
#
loop_
_entity.id
_entity.type
_entity.pdbx_description
1 polymer ?
#
loop_
_entity_poly.entity_id
_entity_poly.type
_entity_poly.pdbx_seq_one_letter_code
_entity_poly.pdbx_strand_id
1 'polypeptide(L)'
;MTKNYVALLGGNNIQSKVAKELNVDTNVVSSALSISNETDTQIISISATTTDPQLSKKIVDTTVDVFTNEVKETLNINNITTVDDAKLQTSPVSPSVPKNIVIGGLVGAILSIGIIFIRFMLDNRLHTQEDVEKYLEIPNLGVIPYFED
;
A
#
# COMPACT_ATOMS: atom_id res chain seq x y z
N MET A 1 -16.53 23.29 -2.06
CA MET A 1 -15.40 24.26 -2.06
C MET A 1 -14.06 23.61 -1.70
N THR A 2 -14.00 22.66 -0.80
CA THR A 2 -12.75 22.01 -0.32
C THR A 2 -11.92 21.34 -1.44
N LYS A 3 -12.55 20.78 -2.47
CA LYS A 3 -11.85 20.17 -3.61
C LYS A 3 -10.93 21.15 -4.37
N ASN A 4 -11.32 22.43 -4.41
CA ASN A 4 -10.50 23.46 -5.07
C ASN A 4 -9.24 23.77 -4.26
N TYR A 5 -9.32 23.76 -2.94
CA TYR A 5 -8.16 23.96 -2.06
C TYR A 5 -7.20 22.78 -2.11
N VAL A 6 -7.70 21.54 -2.17
CA VAL A 6 -6.86 20.35 -2.36
C VAL A 6 -6.10 20.40 -3.70
N ALA A 7 -6.79 20.83 -4.76
CA ALA A 7 -6.15 21.02 -6.06
C ALA A 7 -5.09 22.13 -6.06
N LEU A 8 -5.33 23.23 -5.35
CA LEU A 8 -4.34 24.30 -5.17
C LEU A 8 -3.13 23.85 -4.37
N LEU A 9 -3.34 23.15 -3.25
CA LEU A 9 -2.27 22.57 -2.41
C LEU A 9 -1.39 21.58 -3.18
N GLY A 10 -2.01 20.70 -3.99
CA GLY A 10 -1.30 19.75 -4.84
C GLY A 10 -0.69 20.36 -6.10
N GLY A 11 -0.93 21.65 -6.34
CA GLY A 11 -0.43 22.36 -7.53
C GLY A 11 1.08 22.56 -7.51
N ASN A 12 1.69 22.49 -8.69
CA ASN A 12 3.14 22.69 -8.87
C ASN A 12 3.63 24.04 -8.33
N ASN A 13 2.78 25.06 -8.27
CA ASN A 13 3.14 26.38 -7.77
C ASN A 13 3.49 26.33 -6.27
N ILE A 14 2.63 25.72 -5.44
CA ILE A 14 2.86 25.56 -4.01
C ILE A 14 4.10 24.69 -3.77
N GLN A 15 4.17 23.53 -4.43
CA GLN A 15 5.29 22.61 -4.29
C GLN A 15 6.64 23.27 -4.66
N SER A 16 6.67 24.09 -5.72
CA SER A 16 7.88 24.82 -6.12
C SER A 16 8.26 25.91 -5.12
N LYS A 17 7.29 26.59 -4.51
CA LYS A 17 7.54 27.57 -3.45
C LYS A 17 8.11 26.91 -2.21
N VAL A 18 7.50 25.82 -1.77
CA VAL A 18 7.98 25.01 -0.63
C VAL A 18 9.39 24.47 -0.87
N ALA A 19 9.65 23.93 -2.06
CA ALA A 19 10.96 23.42 -2.44
C ALA A 19 12.05 24.51 -2.40
N LYS A 20 11.73 25.70 -2.89
CA LYS A 20 12.65 26.84 -2.84
C LYS A 20 12.93 27.31 -1.41
N GLU A 21 11.92 27.38 -0.57
CA GLU A 21 12.05 27.82 0.82
C GLU A 21 12.88 26.84 1.64
N LEU A 22 12.70 25.53 1.42
CA LEU A 22 13.46 24.48 2.08
C LEU A 22 14.81 24.18 1.41
N ASN A 23 15.09 24.80 0.25
CA ASN A 23 16.29 24.55 -0.56
C ASN A 23 16.46 23.07 -0.93
N VAL A 24 15.36 22.42 -1.33
CA VAL A 24 15.30 21.02 -1.80
C VAL A 24 14.77 20.98 -3.23
N ASP A 25 14.93 19.83 -3.89
CA ASP A 25 14.35 19.62 -5.22
C ASP A 25 12.83 19.52 -5.15
N THR A 26 12.13 20.12 -6.15
CA THR A 26 10.66 20.05 -6.22
C THR A 26 10.14 18.62 -6.30
N ASN A 27 10.90 17.71 -6.91
CA ASN A 27 10.53 16.28 -6.96
C ASN A 27 10.51 15.63 -5.57
N VAL A 28 11.39 16.07 -4.66
CA VAL A 28 11.40 15.58 -3.27
C VAL A 28 10.11 15.98 -2.57
N VAL A 29 9.69 17.23 -2.72
CA VAL A 29 8.44 17.73 -2.13
C VAL A 29 7.23 17.02 -2.75
N SER A 30 7.17 16.92 -4.08
CA SER A 30 6.04 16.34 -4.80
C SER A 30 5.84 14.85 -4.50
N SER A 31 6.94 14.09 -4.36
CA SER A 31 6.88 12.66 -4.03
C SER A 31 6.61 12.38 -2.55
N ALA A 32 7.01 13.30 -1.68
CA ALA A 32 6.82 13.17 -0.24
C ALA A 32 5.43 13.60 0.22
N LEU A 33 4.86 14.64 -0.40
CA LEU A 33 3.64 15.29 0.03
C LEU A 33 2.39 14.48 -0.34
N SER A 34 1.55 14.23 0.64
CA SER A 34 0.23 13.62 0.45
C SER A 34 -0.85 14.51 1.05
N ILE A 35 -1.84 14.84 0.24
CA ILE A 35 -2.93 15.73 0.62
C ILE A 35 -4.24 14.96 0.47
N SER A 36 -5.01 14.90 1.53
CA SER A 36 -6.31 14.25 1.53
C SER A 36 -7.38 15.15 2.12
N ASN A 37 -8.60 14.97 1.66
CA ASN A 37 -9.79 15.61 2.21
C ASN A 37 -10.64 14.54 2.87
N GLU A 38 -11.06 14.78 4.08
CA GLU A 38 -11.96 13.88 4.78
C GLU A 38 -13.38 14.07 4.21
N THR A 39 -14.02 12.97 3.85
CA THR A 39 -15.33 12.98 3.20
C THR A 39 -16.35 13.69 4.08
N ASP A 40 -17.14 14.57 3.46
CA ASP A 40 -18.18 15.38 4.11
C ASP A 40 -17.71 16.38 5.17
N THR A 41 -16.40 16.69 5.18
CA THR A 41 -15.85 17.74 6.05
C THR A 41 -15.17 18.85 5.24
N GLN A 42 -14.83 19.95 5.93
CA GLN A 42 -14.00 21.02 5.39
C GLN A 42 -12.54 20.90 5.85
N ILE A 43 -12.18 19.74 6.41
CA ILE A 43 -10.84 19.46 6.92
C ILE A 43 -9.98 18.91 5.80
N ILE A 44 -8.81 19.50 5.63
CA ILE A 44 -7.77 19.04 4.72
C ILE A 44 -6.62 18.53 5.55
N SER A 45 -6.27 17.27 5.36
CA SER A 45 -5.12 16.63 6.00
C SER A 45 -3.92 16.67 5.06
N ILE A 46 -2.81 17.21 5.56
CA ILE A 46 -1.53 17.28 4.86
C ILE A 46 -0.54 16.40 5.60
N SER A 47 0.12 15.52 4.88
CA SER A 47 1.18 14.67 5.42
C SER A 47 2.37 14.63 4.46
N ALA A 48 3.56 14.40 4.99
CA ALA A 48 4.75 14.18 4.19
C ALA A 48 5.50 12.95 4.69
N THR A 49 6.01 12.17 3.75
CA THR A 49 6.78 10.95 4.04
C THR A 49 8.13 11.03 3.36
N THR A 50 9.20 11.11 4.16
CA THR A 50 10.58 11.07 3.69
C THR A 50 11.40 10.10 4.56
N THR A 51 12.66 9.89 4.20
CA THR A 51 13.59 9.11 5.01
C THR A 51 14.03 9.84 6.29
N ASP A 52 13.89 11.17 6.34
CA ASP A 52 14.20 12.00 7.50
C ASP A 52 12.91 12.58 8.10
N PRO A 53 12.53 12.17 9.34
CA PRO A 53 11.36 12.69 10.01
C PRO A 53 11.34 14.21 10.18
N GLN A 54 12.51 14.83 10.40
CA GLN A 54 12.63 16.29 10.53
C GLN A 54 12.31 17.00 9.21
N LEU A 55 12.78 16.44 8.09
CA LEU A 55 12.45 16.96 6.77
C LEU A 55 10.96 16.82 6.46
N SER A 56 10.36 15.67 6.81
CA SER A 56 8.92 15.45 6.66
C SER A 56 8.11 16.52 7.39
N LYS A 57 8.44 16.79 8.64
CA LYS A 57 7.77 17.84 9.43
C LYS A 57 7.93 19.21 8.79
N LYS A 58 9.17 19.58 8.41
CA LYS A 58 9.43 20.87 7.75
C LYS A 58 8.64 21.04 6.46
N ILE A 59 8.54 19.99 5.64
CA ILE A 59 7.74 20.04 4.40
C ILE A 59 6.27 20.35 4.71
N VAL A 60 5.68 19.71 5.73
CA VAL A 60 4.28 19.97 6.10
C VAL A 60 4.12 21.38 6.63
N ASP A 61 4.93 21.80 7.60
CA ASP A 61 4.86 23.14 8.21
C ASP A 61 4.98 24.23 7.13
N THR A 62 6.02 24.16 6.28
CA THR A 62 6.23 25.12 5.19
C THR A 62 5.09 25.07 4.17
N THR A 63 4.53 23.90 3.87
CA THR A 63 3.38 23.79 2.95
C THR A 63 2.16 24.51 3.50
N VAL A 64 1.87 24.36 4.80
CA VAL A 64 0.76 25.05 5.46
C VAL A 64 0.96 26.57 5.42
N ASP A 65 2.17 27.06 5.72
CA ASP A 65 2.49 28.48 5.71
C ASP A 65 2.38 29.08 4.32
N VAL A 66 3.01 28.46 3.31
CA VAL A 66 2.96 28.92 1.91
C VAL A 66 1.52 28.92 1.40
N PHE A 67 0.77 27.86 1.68
CA PHE A 67 -0.63 27.75 1.26
C PHE A 67 -1.51 28.82 1.91
N THR A 68 -1.38 29.01 3.22
CA THR A 68 -2.17 30.02 3.96
C THR A 68 -1.91 31.43 3.44
N ASN A 69 -0.65 31.75 3.14
CA ASN A 69 -0.28 33.03 2.57
C ASN A 69 -0.82 33.20 1.15
N GLU A 70 -0.68 32.18 0.30
CA GLU A 70 -1.19 32.21 -1.08
C GLU A 70 -2.70 32.40 -1.15
N VAL A 71 -3.45 31.73 -0.28
CA VAL A 71 -4.91 31.86 -0.23
C VAL A 71 -5.33 33.23 0.27
N LYS A 72 -4.63 33.79 1.27
CA LYS A 72 -4.89 35.14 1.76
C LYS A 72 -4.66 36.19 0.65
N GLU A 73 -3.56 36.07 -0.09
CA GLU A 73 -3.19 37.00 -1.14
C GLU A 73 -4.08 36.87 -2.39
N THR A 74 -4.36 35.63 -2.83
CA THR A 74 -5.03 35.37 -4.10
C THR A 74 -6.56 35.42 -3.99
N LEU A 75 -7.11 34.90 -2.90
CA LEU A 75 -8.57 34.72 -2.70
C LEU A 75 -9.14 35.75 -1.70
N ASN A 76 -8.31 36.52 -1.04
CA ASN A 76 -8.69 37.49 0.01
C ASN A 76 -9.52 36.80 1.14
N ILE A 77 -9.19 35.55 1.47
CA ILE A 77 -9.87 34.73 2.45
C ILE A 77 -9.03 34.68 3.74
N ASN A 78 -9.61 35.13 4.85
CA ASN A 78 -8.92 35.21 6.15
C ASN A 78 -9.40 34.15 7.16
N ASN A 79 -10.23 33.19 6.75
CA ASN A 79 -10.86 32.22 7.63
C ASN A 79 -10.25 30.80 7.56
N ILE A 80 -9.02 30.69 7.08
CA ILE A 80 -8.28 29.42 7.15
C ILE A 80 -7.57 29.38 8.50
N THR A 81 -7.83 28.31 9.26
CA THR A 81 -7.23 28.08 10.57
C THR A 81 -6.60 26.69 10.59
N THR A 82 -5.39 26.59 11.08
CA THR A 82 -4.75 25.31 11.36
C THR A 82 -5.45 24.70 12.60
N VAL A 83 -6.00 23.50 12.43
CA VAL A 83 -6.71 22.78 13.49
C VAL A 83 -5.72 22.02 14.37
N ASP A 84 -4.72 21.43 13.77
CA ASP A 84 -3.68 20.62 14.42
C ASP A 84 -2.32 20.91 13.81
N ASP A 85 -1.30 21.05 14.63
CA ASP A 85 0.08 21.22 14.18
C ASP A 85 0.67 19.92 13.66
N ALA A 86 1.68 20.01 12.78
CA ALA A 86 2.37 18.85 12.26
C ALA A 86 3.07 18.08 13.38
N LYS A 87 2.68 16.81 13.56
CA LYS A 87 3.27 15.89 14.55
C LYS A 87 4.41 15.11 13.92
N LEU A 88 5.56 15.12 14.61
CA LEU A 88 6.71 14.33 14.18
C LEU A 88 6.43 12.84 14.43
N GLN A 89 6.35 12.07 13.35
CA GLN A 89 6.25 10.61 13.43
C GLN A 89 7.65 10.01 13.29
N THR A 90 8.15 9.43 14.37
CA THR A 90 9.49 8.80 14.39
C THR A 90 9.44 7.32 14.02
N SER A 91 8.25 6.71 14.02
CA SER A 91 8.07 5.32 13.62
C SER A 91 7.93 5.20 12.10
N PRO A 92 8.65 4.26 11.45
CA PRO A 92 8.51 4.03 10.01
C PRO A 92 7.08 3.66 9.62
N VAL A 93 6.51 4.33 8.64
CA VAL A 93 5.17 4.03 8.10
C VAL A 93 5.24 3.06 6.91
N SER A 94 6.43 2.88 6.32
CA SER A 94 6.68 1.98 5.19
C SER A 94 8.14 1.48 5.24
N PRO A 95 8.41 0.22 4.81
CA PRO A 95 7.46 -0.81 4.45
C PRO A 95 6.75 -1.42 5.66
N SER A 96 5.48 -1.78 5.53
CA SER A 96 4.76 -2.49 6.59
C SER A 96 5.09 -3.98 6.55
N VAL A 97 6.02 -4.41 7.39
CA VAL A 97 6.49 -5.81 7.49
C VAL A 97 5.32 -6.80 7.66
N PRO A 98 4.34 -6.58 8.56
CA PRO A 98 3.22 -7.51 8.72
C PRO A 98 2.40 -7.68 7.44
N LYS A 99 2.13 -6.60 6.73
CA LYS A 99 1.38 -6.63 5.46
C LYS A 99 2.12 -7.43 4.38
N ASN A 100 3.44 -7.25 4.28
CA ASN A 100 4.26 -7.97 3.30
C ASN A 100 4.35 -9.47 3.62
N ILE A 101 4.40 -9.85 4.90
CA ILE A 101 4.38 -11.25 5.33
C ILE A 101 3.05 -11.91 4.95
N VAL A 102 1.92 -11.25 5.20
CA VAL A 102 0.59 -11.77 4.84
C VAL A 102 0.47 -11.97 3.32
N ILE A 103 0.88 -10.98 2.54
CA ILE A 103 0.85 -11.07 1.07
C ILE A 103 1.76 -12.19 0.58
N GLY A 104 3.00 -12.27 1.08
CA GLY A 104 3.95 -13.32 0.71
C GLY A 104 3.46 -14.72 1.08
N GLY A 105 2.87 -14.86 2.27
CA GLY A 105 2.27 -16.12 2.74
C GLY A 105 1.10 -16.57 1.84
N LEU A 106 0.23 -15.65 1.46
CA LEU A 106 -0.92 -15.94 0.60
C LEU A 106 -0.46 -16.38 -0.81
N VAL A 107 0.49 -15.68 -1.40
CA VAL A 107 1.08 -16.05 -2.69
C VAL A 107 1.76 -17.42 -2.59
N GLY A 108 2.53 -17.68 -1.54
CA GLY A 108 3.17 -18.97 -1.30
C GLY A 108 2.16 -20.12 -1.17
N ALA A 109 1.04 -19.91 -0.47
CA ALA A 109 -0.03 -20.88 -0.33
C ALA A 109 -0.68 -21.23 -1.68
N ILE A 110 -0.99 -20.22 -2.49
CA ILE A 110 -1.57 -20.43 -3.83
C ILE A 110 -0.61 -21.23 -4.72
N LEU A 111 0.67 -20.87 -4.73
CA LEU A 111 1.68 -21.59 -5.52
C LEU A 111 1.83 -23.05 -5.05
N SER A 112 1.82 -23.29 -3.74
CA SER A 112 1.93 -24.64 -3.16
C SER A 112 0.75 -25.53 -3.60
N ILE A 113 -0.48 -25.00 -3.51
CA ILE A 113 -1.68 -25.72 -3.97
C ILE A 113 -1.58 -26.01 -5.47
N GLY A 114 -1.14 -25.07 -6.27
CA GLY A 114 -0.95 -25.25 -7.71
C GLY A 114 0.04 -26.37 -8.04
N ILE A 115 1.17 -26.42 -7.33
CA ILE A 115 2.19 -27.47 -7.52
C ILE A 115 1.63 -28.85 -7.12
N ILE A 116 0.92 -28.92 -5.99
CA ILE A 116 0.29 -30.17 -5.54
C ILE A 116 -0.72 -30.64 -6.58
N PHE A 117 -1.55 -29.74 -7.11
CA PHE A 117 -2.54 -30.06 -8.12
C PHE A 117 -1.91 -30.59 -9.41
N ILE A 118 -0.83 -29.94 -9.89
CA ILE A 118 -0.10 -30.39 -11.06
C ILE A 118 0.52 -31.77 -10.82
N ARG A 119 1.13 -32.00 -9.65
CA ARG A 119 1.67 -33.33 -9.30
C ARG A 119 0.58 -34.40 -9.25
N PHE A 120 -0.56 -34.08 -8.71
CA PHE A 120 -1.71 -34.99 -8.68
C PHE A 120 -2.21 -35.35 -10.07
N MET A 121 -2.30 -34.36 -10.97
CA MET A 121 -2.69 -34.60 -12.37
C MET A 121 -1.68 -35.43 -13.17
N LEU A 122 -0.40 -35.31 -12.86
CA LEU A 122 0.68 -36.05 -13.52
C LEU A 122 0.97 -37.42 -12.88
N ASP A 123 0.35 -37.72 -11.75
CA ASP A 123 0.50 -39.03 -11.08
C ASP A 123 -0.42 -40.07 -11.71
N ASN A 124 0.15 -40.81 -12.65
CA ASN A 124 -0.52 -41.89 -13.37
C ASN A 124 -0.38 -43.26 -12.62
N ARG A 125 -0.05 -43.26 -11.33
CA ARG A 125 0.06 -44.48 -10.55
C ARG A 125 -1.32 -45.00 -10.13
N LEU A 126 -1.53 -46.29 -10.25
CA LEU A 126 -2.71 -46.96 -9.73
C LEU A 126 -2.57 -47.11 -8.21
N HIS A 127 -3.34 -46.35 -7.44
CA HIS A 127 -3.28 -46.34 -5.97
C HIS A 127 -4.42 -47.11 -5.32
N THR A 128 -5.53 -47.31 -6.03
CA THR A 128 -6.72 -47.94 -5.52
C THR A 128 -7.15 -49.12 -6.41
N GLN A 129 -7.92 -50.05 -5.84
CA GLN A 129 -8.51 -51.17 -6.60
C GLN A 129 -9.47 -50.66 -7.67
N GLU A 130 -10.16 -49.57 -7.39
CA GLU A 130 -11.07 -48.91 -8.35
C GLU A 130 -10.34 -48.33 -9.54
N ASP A 131 -9.11 -47.86 -9.35
CA ASP A 131 -8.27 -47.37 -10.46
C ASP A 131 -7.89 -48.54 -11.40
N VAL A 132 -7.59 -49.73 -10.85
CA VAL A 132 -7.26 -50.91 -11.64
C VAL A 132 -8.45 -51.34 -12.51
N GLU A 133 -9.65 -51.41 -11.94
CA GLU A 133 -10.85 -51.76 -12.66
C GLU A 133 -11.20 -50.74 -13.73
N LYS A 134 -11.05 -49.45 -13.43
CA LYS A 134 -11.39 -48.32 -14.33
C LYS A 134 -10.45 -48.18 -15.50
N TYR A 135 -9.15 -48.38 -15.27
CA TYR A 135 -8.14 -48.17 -16.33
C TYR A 135 -7.81 -49.45 -17.11
N LEU A 136 -7.93 -50.60 -16.49
CA LEU A 136 -7.62 -51.90 -17.14
C LEU A 136 -8.87 -52.66 -17.62
N GLU A 137 -10.05 -52.19 -17.25
CA GLU A 137 -11.34 -52.85 -17.60
C GLU A 137 -11.40 -54.34 -17.20
N ILE A 138 -10.61 -54.76 -16.18
CA ILE A 138 -10.57 -56.14 -15.67
C ILE A 138 -11.06 -56.16 -14.23
N PRO A 139 -11.95 -57.10 -13.87
CA PRO A 139 -12.42 -57.22 -12.50
C PRO A 139 -11.26 -57.59 -11.56
N ASN A 140 -11.20 -56.95 -10.41
CA ASN A 140 -10.22 -57.27 -9.37
C ASN A 140 -10.62 -58.57 -8.65
N LEU A 141 -9.74 -59.56 -8.71
CA LEU A 141 -9.99 -60.86 -8.10
C LEU A 141 -9.61 -60.97 -6.61
N GLY A 142 -8.99 -59.93 -6.05
CA GLY A 142 -8.63 -59.87 -4.65
C GLY A 142 -7.32 -59.15 -4.36
N VAL A 143 -7.07 -58.85 -3.10
CA VAL A 143 -5.85 -58.18 -2.59
C VAL A 143 -5.03 -59.17 -1.80
N ILE A 144 -3.74 -59.22 -2.10
CA ILE A 144 -2.79 -60.00 -1.30
C ILE A 144 -2.28 -59.09 -0.17
N PRO A 145 -2.58 -59.37 1.11
CA PRO A 145 -2.08 -58.57 2.21
C PRO A 145 -0.55 -58.65 2.30
N TYR A 146 0.08 -57.52 2.52
CA TYR A 146 1.51 -57.49 2.80
C TYR A 146 1.72 -57.80 4.28
N PHE A 147 2.53 -58.82 4.57
CA PHE A 147 2.97 -59.15 5.92
C PHE A 147 4.38 -58.59 6.09
N GLU A 148 4.56 -57.65 7.01
CA GLU A 148 5.86 -57.23 7.50
C GLU A 148 6.32 -58.23 8.56
N ASP A 149 7.52 -58.84 8.36
CA ASP A 149 8.20 -59.70 9.36
C ASP A 149 8.94 -58.84 10.39
#